data_54e93952c088ed401800f810bb3e28e8
#
_entry.id   54e93952c088ed401800f810bb3e28e8
#
_cell.length_a   1.000
_cell.length_b   1.000
_cell.length_c   1.000
_cell.angle_alpha   90.00
_cell.angle_beta   90.00
_cell.angle_gamma   90.00
#
_symmetry.space_group_name_H-M   'P 1'
#
loop_
_entity.id
_entity.type
_entity.pdbx_description
1 polymer ?
#
loop_
_entity_poly.entity_id
_entity_poly.type
_entity_poly.pdbx_seq_one_letter_code
_entity_poly.pdbx_strand_id
1 'polypeptide(L)'
;MSDLMNLSNIDQNMRNNLMETNFEIPQNIDAEQALLGALLVNNEIYDKINNILKTEHFYDPVHQKIYEICAEKISRNSLASPVTLKTYFQDDPGIKELGGVAYLAKLAASAISLYSSAD
;
A
#
# COMPACT_ATOMS: atom_id res chain seq x y z
N MET A 1 21.30 -25.87 -0.90
CA MET A 1 20.95 -25.66 -1.15
C MET A 1 21.09 -25.56 -1.80
N SER A 2 21.15 -25.12 -1.89
CA SER A 2 21.12 -24.77 -2.47
C SER A 2 20.88 -24.62 -3.21
N ASP A 3 20.58 -24.74 -3.42
CA ASP A 3 20.05 -24.29 -3.99
C ASP A 3 19.43 -24.10 -4.17
N LEU A 4 18.94 -24.14 -3.66
CA LEU A 4 18.24 -23.71 -3.51
C LEU A 4 18.33 -23.48 -3.77
N MET A 5 18.95 -23.73 -3.81
CA MET A 5 19.16 -23.27 -3.91
C MET A 5 19.57 -23.06 -4.56
N ASN A 6 20.34 -24.49 -5.60
CA ASN A 6 20.42 -23.70 -6.00
C ASN A 6 19.82 -22.69 -6.06
N LEU A 7 19.07 -22.99 -5.80
CA LEU A 7 18.15 -21.97 -5.45
C LEU A 7 18.76 -20.96 -4.55
N SER A 8 19.59 -21.34 -3.65
CA SER A 8 20.22 -20.38 -2.76
C SER A 8 21.12 -19.44 -3.53
N ASN A 9 21.69 -19.89 -4.63
CA ASN A 9 22.50 -19.00 -5.45
C ASN A 9 21.63 -17.99 -6.17
N ILE A 10 20.49 -18.43 -6.66
CA ILE A 10 19.56 -17.55 -7.31
C ILE A 10 19.04 -16.53 -6.30
N ASP A 11 18.73 -17.01 -5.11
CA ASP A 11 18.25 -16.12 -4.08
C ASP A 11 19.26 -15.07 -3.72
N GLN A 12 20.54 -15.44 -3.71
CA GLN A 12 21.57 -14.49 -3.36
C GLN A 12 21.68 -13.39 -4.40
N ASN A 13 21.62 -13.75 -5.66
CA ASN A 13 21.66 -12.77 -6.73
C ASN A 13 20.47 -11.86 -6.71
N MET A 14 19.30 -12.43 -6.54
CA MET A 14 18.08 -11.63 -6.46
C MET A 14 18.10 -10.73 -5.26
N ARG A 15 18.58 -11.26 -4.14
CA ARG A 15 18.65 -10.48 -2.93
C ARG A 15 19.61 -9.33 -3.08
N ASN A 16 20.76 -9.57 -3.72
CA ASN A 16 21.71 -8.50 -3.96
C ASN A 16 21.13 -7.43 -4.88
N ASN A 17 20.44 -7.86 -5.92
CA ASN A 17 19.78 -6.91 -6.81
C ASN A 17 18.75 -6.11 -6.08
N LEU A 18 17.93 -6.78 -5.26
CA LEU A 18 16.92 -6.10 -4.50
C LEU A 18 17.53 -5.13 -3.51
N MET A 19 18.61 -5.56 -2.90
CA MET A 19 19.23 -4.71 -1.90
C MET A 19 19.99 -3.57 -2.48
N GLU A 20 20.56 -3.78 -3.66
CA GLU A 20 21.33 -2.73 -4.22
C GLU A 20 20.54 -1.78 -5.04
N THR A 21 19.70 -2.29 -5.90
CA THR A 21 18.92 -1.41 -6.71
C THR A 21 17.68 -1.08 -5.99
N ASN A 22 17.33 -1.96 -5.17
CA ASN A 22 16.08 -1.73 -4.72
C ASN A 22 15.88 -1.69 -3.43
N PHE A 23 16.75 -1.58 -2.94
CA PHE A 23 16.57 -0.98 -1.86
C PHE A 23 15.91 0.17 -2.15
N GLU A 24 15.97 0.42 -3.15
CA GLU A 24 15.08 1.08 -3.74
C GLU A 24 14.15 0.23 -4.23
N ILE A 25 13.14 0.08 -3.50
CA ILE A 25 11.91 -0.37 -3.93
C ILE A 25 11.54 0.45 -5.08
N PRO A 26 11.33 -0.16 -6.22
CA PRO A 26 10.93 0.57 -7.39
C PRO A 26 9.71 1.39 -7.05
N GLN A 27 9.79 2.64 -7.37
CA GLN A 27 8.69 3.50 -7.19
C GLN A 27 7.61 3.04 -8.11
N ASN A 28 6.59 2.50 -7.59
CA ASN A 28 5.43 2.16 -8.39
C ASN A 28 4.22 2.79 -7.74
N ILE A 29 4.13 4.09 -7.91
CA ILE A 29 3.08 4.87 -7.28
C ILE A 29 1.69 4.40 -7.73
N ASP A 30 1.57 4.06 -9.01
CA ASP A 30 0.27 3.58 -9.51
C ASP A 30 -0.16 2.31 -8.81
N ALA A 31 0.77 1.40 -8.58
CA ALA A 31 0.46 0.16 -7.87
C ALA A 31 0.10 0.43 -6.41
N GLU A 32 0.80 1.37 -5.78
CA GLU A 32 0.49 1.73 -4.41
C GLU A 32 -0.90 2.32 -4.33
N GLN A 33 -1.24 3.20 -5.25
CA GLN A 33 -2.56 3.82 -5.28
C GLN A 33 -3.64 2.77 -5.49
N ALA A 34 -3.43 1.85 -6.40
CA ALA A 34 -4.41 0.82 -6.68
C ALA A 34 -4.65 -0.07 -5.46
N LEU A 35 -3.57 -0.43 -4.78
CA LEU A 35 -3.68 -1.30 -3.62
C LEU A 35 -4.39 -0.59 -2.48
N LEU A 36 -4.00 0.65 -2.20
CA LEU A 36 -4.64 1.41 -1.12
C LEU A 36 -6.10 1.69 -1.45
N GLY A 37 -6.40 1.99 -2.71
CA GLY A 37 -7.77 2.19 -3.11
C GLY A 37 -8.60 0.95 -2.87
N ALA A 38 -8.07 -0.22 -3.27
CA ALA A 38 -8.77 -1.47 -3.05
C ALA A 38 -8.99 -1.74 -1.57
N LEU A 39 -7.98 -1.43 -0.75
CA LEU A 39 -8.09 -1.63 0.69
C LEU A 39 -9.16 -0.75 1.29
N LEU A 40 -9.24 0.50 0.85
CA LEU A 40 -10.26 1.44 1.36
C LEU A 40 -11.67 1.06 0.95
N VAL A 41 -11.80 0.31 -0.14
CA VAL A 41 -13.10 -0.16 -0.59
C VAL A 41 -13.47 -1.49 0.06
N ASN A 42 -12.48 -2.34 0.32
CA ASN A 42 -12.71 -3.66 0.88
C ASN A 42 -11.65 -3.98 1.93
N ASN A 43 -11.99 -3.78 3.18
CA ASN A 43 -11.01 -3.97 4.27
C ASN A 43 -10.57 -5.42 4.41
N GLU A 44 -11.32 -6.37 3.87
CA GLU A 44 -10.93 -7.77 3.98
C GLU A 44 -9.63 -8.07 3.24
N ILE A 45 -9.27 -7.21 2.30
CA ILE A 45 -8.02 -7.36 1.59
C ILE A 45 -6.84 -7.34 2.56
N TYR A 46 -6.98 -6.61 3.65
CA TYR A 46 -5.89 -6.50 4.63
C TYR A 46 -5.51 -7.88 5.18
N ASP A 47 -6.48 -8.75 5.40
CA ASP A 47 -6.21 -10.08 5.92
C ASP A 47 -5.33 -10.88 4.96
N LYS A 48 -5.41 -10.59 3.69
CA LYS A 48 -4.67 -11.34 2.69
C LYS A 48 -3.26 -10.81 2.49
N ILE A 49 -3.01 -9.55 2.84
CA ILE A 49 -1.73 -8.94 2.53
C ILE A 49 -0.90 -8.58 3.75
N ASN A 50 -1.48 -8.60 4.95
CA ASN A 50 -0.80 -8.06 6.12
C ASN A 50 0.47 -8.83 6.48
N ASN A 51 0.59 -10.07 6.07
CA ASN A 51 1.78 -10.86 6.39
C ASN A 51 2.93 -10.59 5.44
N ILE A 52 2.63 -10.10 4.27
CA ILE A 52 3.66 -9.90 3.25
C ILE A 52 3.91 -8.43 2.95
N LEU A 53 2.97 -7.56 3.25
CA LEU A 53 3.12 -6.14 2.94
C LEU A 53 3.11 -5.33 4.21
N LYS A 54 4.20 -4.63 4.45
CA LYS A 54 4.37 -3.80 5.64
C LYS A 54 4.41 -2.34 5.24
N THR A 55 4.22 -1.46 6.21
CA THR A 55 4.20 -0.02 5.99
C THR A 55 5.43 0.45 5.22
N GLU A 56 6.58 -0.04 5.60
CA GLU A 56 7.84 0.43 4.99
C GLU A 56 8.01 -0.01 3.54
N HIS A 57 7.13 -0.88 3.04
CA HIS A 57 7.22 -1.30 1.64
C HIS A 57 6.64 -0.25 0.68
N PHE A 58 5.92 0.73 1.21
CA PHE A 58 5.40 1.79 0.36
C PHE A 58 6.48 2.86 0.16
N TYR A 59 6.63 3.31 -1.05
CA TYR A 59 7.62 4.34 -1.35
C TYR A 59 7.16 5.72 -0.88
N ASP A 60 5.91 6.06 -1.13
CA ASP A 60 5.37 7.38 -0.81
C ASP A 60 5.04 7.48 0.67
N PRO A 61 5.60 8.46 1.38
CA PRO A 61 5.31 8.58 2.82
C PRO A 61 3.83 8.76 3.16
N VAL A 62 3.07 9.40 2.28
CA VAL A 62 1.64 9.55 2.51
C VAL A 62 0.97 8.18 2.42
N HIS A 63 1.39 7.36 1.47
CA HIS A 63 0.86 6.02 1.32
C HIS A 63 1.22 5.16 2.52
N GLN A 64 2.44 5.33 3.06
CA GLN A 64 2.83 4.62 4.27
C GLN A 64 1.88 4.96 5.41
N LYS A 65 1.55 6.23 5.57
CA LYS A 65 0.66 6.66 6.63
C LYS A 65 -0.74 6.14 6.43
N ILE A 66 -1.23 6.16 5.19
CA ILE A 66 -2.57 5.63 4.89
C ILE A 66 -2.62 4.14 5.25
N TYR A 67 -1.63 3.39 4.82
CA TYR A 67 -1.61 1.96 5.10
C TYR A 67 -1.54 1.68 6.60
N GLU A 68 -0.72 2.44 7.30
CA GLU A 68 -0.55 2.27 8.74
C GLU A 68 -1.86 2.52 9.48
N ILE A 69 -2.57 3.57 9.12
CA ILE A 69 -3.83 3.89 9.79
C ILE A 69 -4.90 2.86 9.43
N CYS A 70 -4.93 2.40 8.18
CA CYS A 70 -5.84 1.34 7.79
C CYS A 70 -5.58 0.09 8.62
N ALA A 71 -4.31 -0.30 8.74
CA ALA A 71 -3.94 -1.50 9.48
C ALA A 71 -4.40 -1.39 10.94
N GLU A 72 -4.20 -0.23 11.54
CA GLU A 72 -4.58 -0.03 12.92
C GLU A 72 -6.09 -0.13 13.10
N LYS A 73 -6.84 0.52 12.23
CA LYS A 73 -8.29 0.48 12.34
C LYS A 73 -8.83 -0.92 12.12
N ILE A 74 -8.36 -1.58 11.08
CA ILE A 74 -8.85 -2.91 10.75
C ILE A 74 -8.53 -3.90 11.86
N SER A 75 -7.34 -3.79 12.46
CA SER A 75 -6.97 -4.69 13.55
C SER A 75 -7.83 -4.48 14.79
N ARG A 76 -8.52 -3.34 14.87
CA ARG A 76 -9.43 -3.08 15.98
C ARG A 76 -10.88 -3.30 15.59
N ASN A 77 -11.08 -3.93 14.44
CA ASN A 77 -12.41 -4.19 13.91
C ASN A 77 -13.17 -2.89 13.62
N SER A 78 -12.42 -1.85 13.26
CA SER A 78 -13.01 -0.58 12.86
C SER A 78 -12.90 -0.44 11.36
N LEU A 79 -13.81 0.31 10.78
CA LEU A 79 -13.82 0.50 9.34
C LEU A 79 -12.74 1.48 8.92
N ALA A 80 -11.96 1.09 7.92
CA ALA A 80 -11.01 1.99 7.28
C ALA A 80 -11.60 2.39 5.92
N SER A 81 -11.92 3.65 5.76
CA SER A 81 -12.53 4.18 4.53
C SER A 81 -12.08 5.63 4.36
N PRO A 82 -12.32 6.21 3.20
CA PRO A 82 -11.98 7.62 3.04
C PRO A 82 -12.61 8.52 4.12
N VAL A 83 -13.83 8.19 4.54
CA VAL A 83 -14.50 8.99 5.54
C VAL A 83 -13.85 8.83 6.91
N THR A 84 -13.56 7.60 7.30
CA THR A 84 -13.02 7.36 8.64
C THR A 84 -11.56 7.78 8.76
N LEU A 85 -10.85 7.85 7.66
CA LEU A 85 -9.45 8.28 7.68
C LEU A 85 -9.31 9.81 7.60
N LYS A 86 -10.36 10.49 7.25
CA LYS A 86 -10.29 11.91 6.97
C LYS A 86 -9.68 12.73 8.11
N THR A 87 -10.09 12.44 9.35
CA THR A 87 -9.62 13.23 10.48
C THR A 87 -8.11 13.09 10.72
N TYR A 88 -7.54 11.98 10.29
CA TYR A 88 -6.10 11.76 10.49
C TYR A 88 -5.26 12.58 9.51
N PHE A 89 -5.89 13.11 8.47
CA PHE A 89 -5.17 13.79 7.42
C PHE A 89 -5.54 15.24 7.20
N GLN A 90 -6.46 15.76 7.99
CA GLN A 90 -6.97 17.12 7.76
C GLN A 90 -5.88 18.17 7.71
N ASP A 91 -4.87 18.03 8.56
CA ASP A 91 -3.79 19.00 8.58
C ASP A 91 -2.48 18.41 8.14
N ASP A 92 -2.51 17.28 7.48
CA ASP A 92 -1.29 16.60 7.07
C ASP A 92 -0.68 17.31 5.86
N PRO A 93 0.55 17.81 5.97
CA PRO A 93 1.14 18.55 4.86
C PRO A 93 1.38 17.66 3.63
N GLY A 94 1.65 16.38 3.85
CA GLY A 94 1.91 15.47 2.73
C GLY A 94 0.68 15.28 1.87
N ILE A 95 -0.47 15.08 2.51
CA ILE A 95 -1.68 14.84 1.73
C ILE A 95 -2.15 16.14 1.07
N LYS A 96 -1.81 17.28 1.66
CA LYS A 96 -2.19 18.55 1.04
C LYS A 96 -1.54 18.71 -0.33
N GLU A 97 -0.35 18.20 -0.49
CA GLU A 97 0.34 18.26 -1.77
C GLU A 97 -0.33 17.36 -2.80
N LEU A 98 -1.09 16.39 -2.36
CA LEU A 98 -1.76 15.47 -3.26
C LEU A 98 -3.23 15.85 -3.49
N GLY A 99 -3.63 16.99 -3.00
CA GLY A 99 -4.99 17.46 -3.21
C GLY A 99 -5.85 17.45 -1.96
N GLY A 100 -5.24 17.20 -0.80
CA GLY A 100 -5.98 17.22 0.47
C GLY A 100 -6.68 15.92 0.74
N VAL A 101 -7.60 15.93 1.70
CA VAL A 101 -8.28 14.71 2.12
C VAL A 101 -9.11 14.10 1.00
N ALA A 102 -9.43 14.86 -0.04
CA ALA A 102 -10.13 14.33 -1.20
C ALA A 102 -9.30 13.24 -1.89
N TYR A 103 -7.99 13.22 -1.65
CA TYR A 103 -7.12 12.20 -2.21
C TYR A 103 -7.57 10.79 -1.78
N LEU A 104 -8.07 10.68 -0.54
CA LEU A 104 -8.53 9.38 -0.04
C LEU A 104 -9.72 8.87 -0.84
N ALA A 105 -10.66 9.75 -1.16
CA ALA A 105 -11.80 9.38 -1.98
C ALA A 105 -11.38 9.06 -3.41
N LYS A 106 -10.35 9.75 -3.89
CA LYS A 106 -9.86 9.52 -5.24
C LYS A 106 -9.24 8.12 -5.34
N LEU A 107 -8.51 7.69 -4.30
CA LEU A 107 -7.96 6.34 -4.29
C LEU A 107 -9.05 5.30 -4.37
N ALA A 108 -10.09 5.46 -3.56
CA ALA A 108 -11.20 4.52 -3.54
C ALA A 108 -11.92 4.48 -4.88
N ALA A 109 -12.14 5.67 -5.47
CA ALA A 109 -12.81 5.75 -6.75
C ALA A 109 -12.03 5.05 -7.86
N SER A 110 -10.70 5.15 -7.81
CA SER A 110 -9.86 4.47 -8.80
C SER A 110 -10.02 2.96 -8.72
N ALA A 111 -10.13 2.43 -7.50
CA ALA A 111 -10.28 0.99 -7.33
C ALA A 111 -11.64 0.54 -7.87
N ILE A 112 -12.69 1.31 -7.60
CA ILE A 112 -14.02 0.98 -8.09
C ILE A 112 -14.03 0.98 -9.62
N SER A 113 -13.35 1.96 -10.19
CA SER A 113 -13.27 2.08 -11.64
C SER A 113 -12.58 0.87 -12.25
N LEU A 114 -11.53 0.39 -11.61
CA LEU A 114 -10.82 -0.80 -12.10
C LEU A 114 -11.70 -2.03 -12.04
N TYR A 115 -12.45 -2.20 -10.97
CA TYR A 115 -13.34 -3.33 -10.87
C TYR A 115 -14.42 -3.26 -11.95
N SER A 116 -14.95 -2.09 -12.22
CA SER A 116 -15.94 -1.93 -13.26
C SER A 116 -15.36 -2.24 -14.62
N SER A 117 -14.11 -1.86 -14.85
CA SER A 117 -13.48 -2.10 -16.14
C SER A 117 -13.17 -3.56 -16.38
N ALA A 118 -13.03 -4.31 -15.30
CA ALA A 118 -12.66 -5.73 -15.42
C ALA A 118 -13.80 -6.56 -15.98
N ASP A 119 -14.99 -6.04 -16.00
CA ASP A 119 -16.10 -6.74 -16.58
C ASP A 119 -16.11 -6.60 -18.09
#